data_2544f20144123d0023b9144f91ec3c55
#
_entry.id   2544f20144123d0023b9144f91ec3c55
#
_cell.length_a   1.000
_cell.length_b   1.000
_cell.length_c   1.000
_cell.angle_alpha   90.00
_cell.angle_beta   90.00
_cell.angle_gamma   90.00
#
_symmetry.space_group_name_H-M   'P 1'
#
loop_
_entity.id
_entity.type
_entity.pdbx_description
1 polymer ?
#
loop_
_entity_poly.entity_id
_entity_poly.type
_entity_poly.pdbx_seq_one_letter_code
_entity_poly.pdbx_strand_id
1 'polypeptide(L)'
;SRYNLLIRSSISGYVLFVCFLFAAIASLLSVNVVFGALLAGIVIGLMPRKFLRPAKNNVKDFSLALFVPLYFAIVGLKLDFIHNFAPLFFLFFLTFTTLFQLLGTVLSAKLLKKDWLSSFNLGVAMSTRGATGIVLATVAFDLGIINEVFFVTLVSIAIVTSLFAGTWFKYVLTKGW
;
A
#
# COMPACT_ATOMS: atom_id res chain seq x y z
N SER A 1 15.22 25.20 -21.66
CA SER A 1 14.13 26.06 -21.23
C SER A 1 14.55 26.88 -20.01
N ARG A 2 14.61 28.20 -20.18
CA ARG A 2 15.02 29.18 -19.16
C ARG A 2 14.01 29.35 -18.00
N TYR A 3 12.88 28.71 -18.04
CA TYR A 3 11.72 28.98 -17.15
C TYR A 3 11.59 28.06 -15.93
N ASN A 4 12.53 27.17 -15.69
CA ASN A 4 12.35 26.20 -14.58
C ASN A 4 13.52 26.28 -13.58
N LEU A 5 13.54 27.40 -12.84
CA LEU A 5 14.54 27.68 -11.78
C LEU A 5 14.51 26.60 -10.68
N LEU A 6 13.33 26.06 -10.35
CA LEU A 6 13.16 25.01 -9.35
C LEU A 6 13.79 23.68 -9.76
N ILE A 7 13.67 23.28 -11.03
CA ILE A 7 14.33 22.07 -11.55
C ILE A 7 15.86 22.23 -11.53
N ARG A 8 16.35 23.43 -11.70
CA ARG A 8 17.78 23.70 -11.76
C ARG A 8 18.44 23.72 -10.38
N SER A 9 17.71 24.13 -9.33
CA SER A 9 18.23 24.20 -7.97
C SER A 9 18.06 22.91 -7.17
N SER A 10 16.90 22.21 -7.30
CA SER A 10 16.65 20.95 -6.61
C SER A 10 15.50 20.19 -7.26
N ILE A 11 15.82 19.09 -7.94
CA ILE A 11 14.81 18.21 -8.56
C ILE A 11 13.93 17.58 -7.47
N SER A 12 14.49 17.24 -6.32
CA SER A 12 13.74 16.71 -5.17
C SER A 12 12.73 17.73 -4.64
N GLY A 13 13.11 19.00 -4.54
CA GLY A 13 12.21 20.09 -4.15
C GLY A 13 11.07 20.29 -5.15
N TYR A 14 11.36 20.17 -6.45
CA TYR A 14 10.32 20.23 -7.49
C TYR A 14 9.31 19.08 -7.35
N VAL A 15 9.77 17.85 -7.12
CA VAL A 15 8.92 16.67 -6.90
C VAL A 15 7.99 16.89 -5.71
N LEU A 16 8.52 17.33 -4.58
CA LEU A 16 7.74 17.62 -3.37
C LEU A 16 6.74 18.76 -3.62
N PHE A 17 7.17 19.83 -4.29
CA PHE A 17 6.29 20.95 -4.63
C PHE A 17 5.09 20.50 -5.46
N VAL A 18 5.30 19.68 -6.50
CA VAL A 18 4.22 19.14 -7.32
C VAL A 18 3.29 18.24 -6.49
N CYS A 19 3.84 17.40 -5.60
CA CYS A 19 3.03 16.58 -4.70
C CYS A 19 2.13 17.44 -3.80
N PHE A 20 2.68 18.48 -3.16
CA PHE A 20 1.90 19.37 -2.31
C PHE A 20 0.87 20.20 -3.10
N LEU A 21 1.22 20.63 -4.31
CA LEU A 21 0.31 21.37 -5.18
C LEU A 21 -0.93 20.51 -5.54
N PHE A 22 -0.72 19.25 -5.96
CA PHE A 22 -1.83 18.34 -6.28
C PHE A 22 -2.64 17.98 -5.03
N ALA A 23 -1.98 17.81 -3.89
CA ALA A 23 -2.65 17.58 -2.61
C ALA A 23 -3.53 18.78 -2.22
N ALA A 24 -3.04 20.00 -2.37
CA ALA A 24 -3.80 21.23 -2.12
C ALA A 24 -4.98 21.37 -3.08
N ILE A 25 -4.80 21.12 -4.38
CA ILE A 25 -5.89 21.13 -5.36
C ILE A 25 -6.95 20.09 -5.01
N ALA A 26 -6.56 18.86 -4.64
CA ALA A 26 -7.50 17.83 -4.22
C ALA A 26 -8.30 18.27 -2.98
N SER A 27 -7.65 18.88 -2.00
CA SER A 27 -8.31 19.45 -0.82
C SER A 27 -9.32 20.53 -1.17
N LEU A 28 -8.98 21.45 -2.07
CA LEU A 28 -9.89 22.51 -2.54
C LEU A 28 -11.12 21.96 -3.28
N LEU A 29 -10.94 20.84 -3.98
CA LEU A 29 -12.03 20.15 -4.69
C LEU A 29 -12.83 19.20 -3.79
N SER A 30 -12.59 19.20 -2.47
CA SER A 30 -13.20 18.26 -1.52
C SER A 30 -12.93 16.80 -1.86
N VAL A 31 -11.82 16.53 -2.56
CA VAL A 31 -11.31 15.18 -2.86
C VAL A 31 -10.24 14.81 -1.83
N ASN A 32 -10.11 13.51 -1.57
CA ASN A 32 -9.10 13.03 -0.62
C ASN A 32 -7.68 13.43 -1.06
N VAL A 33 -6.92 14.02 -0.15
CA VAL A 33 -5.56 14.54 -0.35
C VAL A 33 -4.59 13.44 -0.81
N VAL A 34 -4.78 12.20 -0.33
CA VAL A 34 -3.96 11.04 -0.72
C VAL A 34 -4.12 10.75 -2.21
N PHE A 35 -5.32 10.92 -2.76
CA PHE A 35 -5.58 10.75 -4.18
C PHE A 35 -4.87 11.82 -5.02
N GLY A 36 -4.86 13.07 -4.55
CA GLY A 36 -4.10 14.14 -5.19
C GLY A 36 -2.59 13.85 -5.24
N ALA A 37 -2.03 13.40 -4.12
CA ALA A 37 -0.62 13.00 -4.04
C ALA A 37 -0.29 11.79 -4.95
N LEU A 38 -1.19 10.81 -5.07
CA LEU A 38 -1.05 9.68 -5.98
C LEU A 38 -1.00 10.13 -7.44
N LEU A 39 -1.90 11.01 -7.85
CA LEU A 39 -1.90 11.58 -9.21
C LEU A 39 -0.61 12.35 -9.49
N ALA A 40 -0.12 13.14 -8.54
CA ALA A 40 1.17 13.81 -8.66
C ALA A 40 2.31 12.81 -8.90
N GLY A 41 2.33 11.70 -8.15
CA GLY A 41 3.31 10.63 -8.32
C GLY A 41 3.28 10.02 -9.73
N ILE A 42 2.08 9.79 -10.28
CA ILE A 42 1.91 9.28 -11.65
C ILE A 42 2.44 10.30 -12.67
N VAL A 43 2.04 11.56 -12.56
CA VAL A 43 2.48 12.63 -13.48
C VAL A 43 4.00 12.78 -13.46
N ILE A 44 4.61 12.81 -12.28
CA ILE A 44 6.07 12.86 -12.13
C ILE A 44 6.71 11.59 -12.72
N GLY A 45 6.10 10.44 -12.54
CA GLY A 45 6.59 9.15 -13.08
C GLY A 45 6.66 9.10 -14.60
N LEU A 46 5.86 9.90 -15.31
CA LEU A 46 5.89 10.04 -16.78
C LEU A 46 7.05 10.88 -17.29
N MET A 47 7.76 11.60 -16.43
CA MET A 47 8.90 12.39 -16.84
C MET A 47 10.12 11.55 -17.27
N PRO A 48 11.00 12.05 -18.15
CA PRO A 48 12.19 11.31 -18.61
C PRO A 48 13.08 10.85 -17.45
N ARG A 49 13.38 9.56 -17.40
CA ARG A 49 14.17 8.91 -16.33
C ARG A 49 15.52 9.58 -16.03
N LYS A 50 16.11 10.20 -17.04
CA LYS A 50 17.44 10.83 -16.93
C LYS A 50 17.45 11.96 -15.88
N PHE A 51 16.36 12.71 -15.75
CA PHE A 51 16.23 13.80 -14.78
C PHE A 51 15.72 13.36 -13.41
N LEU A 52 14.94 12.27 -13.36
CA LEU A 52 14.24 11.83 -12.16
C LEU A 52 15.02 10.85 -11.26
N ARG A 53 16.03 10.14 -11.79
CA ARG A 53 16.74 9.11 -11.02
C ARG A 53 17.28 9.61 -9.67
N PRO A 54 18.01 10.75 -9.59
CA PRO A 54 18.54 11.24 -8.32
C PRO A 54 17.43 11.63 -7.34
N ALA A 55 16.42 12.35 -7.84
CA ALA A 55 15.29 12.78 -7.02
C ALA A 55 14.45 11.62 -6.53
N LYS A 56 14.20 10.62 -7.38
CA LYS A 56 13.43 9.41 -7.01
C LYS A 56 14.09 8.68 -5.85
N ASN A 57 15.39 8.48 -5.88
CA ASN A 57 16.11 7.81 -4.80
C ASN A 57 16.06 8.63 -3.51
N ASN A 58 16.38 9.92 -3.57
CA ASN A 58 16.37 10.80 -2.41
C ASN A 58 14.96 10.88 -1.77
N VAL A 59 13.90 11.07 -2.57
CA VAL A 59 12.53 11.14 -2.07
C VAL A 59 12.10 9.78 -1.51
N LYS A 60 12.46 8.68 -2.18
CA LYS A 60 12.18 7.32 -1.70
C LYS A 60 12.85 7.06 -0.36
N ASP A 61 14.16 7.32 -0.26
CA ASP A 61 14.93 7.03 0.95
C ASP A 61 14.45 7.88 2.13
N PHE A 62 14.18 9.16 1.90
CA PHE A 62 13.59 10.04 2.90
C PHE A 62 12.18 9.59 3.32
N SER A 63 11.34 9.20 2.35
CA SER A 63 9.99 8.71 2.64
C SER A 63 10.01 7.41 3.46
N LEU A 64 10.89 6.48 3.12
CA LEU A 64 11.03 5.22 3.85
C LEU A 64 11.62 5.42 5.26
N ALA A 65 12.51 6.39 5.42
CA ALA A 65 13.15 6.66 6.71
C ALA A 65 12.25 7.43 7.67
N LEU A 66 11.41 8.34 7.18
CA LEU A 66 10.62 9.24 8.02
C LEU A 66 9.11 9.07 7.85
N PHE A 67 8.59 9.27 6.64
CA PHE A 67 7.14 9.35 6.43
C PHE A 67 6.43 8.01 6.61
N VAL A 68 7.03 6.93 6.16
CA VAL A 68 6.42 5.60 6.28
C VAL A 68 6.32 5.15 7.75
N PRO A 69 7.39 5.21 8.57
CA PRO A 69 7.27 4.89 10.00
C PRO A 69 6.29 5.81 10.74
N LEU A 70 6.33 7.11 10.45
CA LEU A 70 5.42 8.08 11.08
C LEU A 70 3.96 7.79 10.72
N TYR A 71 3.69 7.48 9.46
CA TYR A 71 2.36 7.09 9.00
C TYR A 71 1.83 5.86 9.75
N PHE A 72 2.62 4.80 9.85
CA PHE A 72 2.21 3.59 10.56
C PHE A 72 2.07 3.81 12.07
N ALA A 73 2.86 4.69 12.67
CA ALA A 73 2.68 5.09 14.06
C ALA A 73 1.32 5.79 14.27
N ILE A 74 0.96 6.73 13.39
CA ILE A 74 -0.35 7.41 13.44
C ILE A 74 -1.50 6.43 13.24
N VAL A 75 -1.38 5.50 12.29
CA VAL A 75 -2.39 4.45 12.08
C VAL A 75 -2.52 3.58 13.34
N GLY A 76 -1.39 3.20 13.95
CA GLY A 76 -1.38 2.43 15.19
C GLY A 76 -2.09 3.14 16.35
N LEU A 77 -1.95 4.46 16.47
CA LEU A 77 -2.65 5.25 17.47
C LEU A 77 -4.17 5.34 17.24
N LYS A 78 -4.62 5.19 16.00
CA LYS A 78 -6.06 5.15 15.67
C LYS A 78 -6.70 3.77 15.95
N LEU A 79 -5.90 2.73 16.21
CA LEU A 79 -6.39 1.37 16.41
C LEU A 79 -6.77 1.17 17.88
N ASP A 80 -8.05 1.06 18.17
CA ASP A 80 -8.56 0.63 19.46
C ASP A 80 -8.89 -0.87 19.43
N PHE A 81 -7.90 -1.70 19.75
CA PHE A 81 -8.07 -3.14 19.82
C PHE A 81 -8.89 -3.59 21.04
N ILE A 82 -8.93 -2.79 22.10
CA ILE A 82 -9.57 -3.19 23.35
C ILE A 82 -11.10 -3.16 23.19
N HIS A 83 -11.63 -2.12 22.55
CA HIS A 83 -13.07 -1.92 22.44
C HIS A 83 -13.65 -2.34 21.09
N ASN A 84 -12.84 -2.29 20.02
CA ASN A 84 -13.32 -2.45 18.65
C ASN A 84 -12.80 -3.68 17.92
N PHE A 85 -12.09 -4.60 18.60
CA PHE A 85 -11.69 -5.88 18.02
C PHE A 85 -12.76 -6.94 18.21
N ALA A 86 -13.36 -7.39 17.11
CA ALA A 86 -14.36 -8.46 17.08
C ALA A 86 -13.71 -9.77 16.56
N PRO A 87 -13.26 -10.69 17.42
CA PRO A 87 -12.45 -11.84 17.00
C PRO A 87 -13.21 -12.79 16.07
N LEU A 88 -14.51 -12.99 16.28
CA LEU A 88 -15.33 -13.85 15.40
C LEU A 88 -15.46 -13.23 14.00
N PHE A 89 -15.70 -11.94 13.92
CA PHE A 89 -15.79 -11.22 12.65
C PHE A 89 -14.44 -11.19 11.93
N PHE A 90 -13.35 -10.97 12.67
CA PHE A 90 -11.98 -11.03 12.14
C PHE A 90 -11.66 -12.39 11.52
N LEU A 91 -11.91 -13.50 12.24
CA LEU A 91 -11.65 -14.85 11.74
C LEU A 91 -12.50 -15.20 10.53
N PHE A 92 -13.79 -14.87 10.57
CA PHE A 92 -14.69 -15.07 9.44
C PHE A 92 -14.20 -14.30 8.21
N PHE A 93 -13.92 -13.02 8.36
CA PHE A 93 -13.52 -12.15 7.25
C PHE A 93 -12.12 -12.50 6.71
N LEU A 94 -11.16 -12.84 7.58
CA LEU A 94 -9.83 -13.34 7.21
C LEU A 94 -9.95 -14.62 6.38
N THR A 95 -10.68 -15.61 6.89
CA THR A 95 -10.84 -16.91 6.23
C THR A 95 -11.56 -16.76 4.90
N PHE A 96 -12.67 -16.06 4.89
CA PHE A 96 -13.47 -15.83 3.69
C PHE A 96 -12.65 -15.16 2.60
N THR A 97 -12.05 -14.00 2.89
CA THR A 97 -11.33 -13.23 1.88
C THR A 97 -10.05 -13.91 1.40
N THR A 98 -9.30 -14.56 2.31
CA THR A 98 -8.06 -15.25 1.95
C THR A 98 -8.35 -16.52 1.15
N LEU A 99 -9.37 -17.30 1.55
CA LEU A 99 -9.74 -18.53 0.85
C LEU A 99 -10.21 -18.25 -0.58
N PHE A 100 -11.13 -17.29 -0.76
CA PHE A 100 -11.62 -16.95 -2.10
C PHE A 100 -10.54 -16.37 -3.00
N GLN A 101 -9.67 -15.54 -2.46
CA GLN A 101 -8.55 -14.99 -3.22
C GLN A 101 -7.53 -16.05 -3.61
N LEU A 102 -7.17 -16.93 -2.67
CA LEU A 102 -6.26 -18.05 -2.92
C LEU A 102 -6.85 -18.99 -3.99
N LEU A 103 -8.10 -19.44 -3.82
CA LEU A 103 -8.77 -20.31 -4.77
C LEU A 103 -8.86 -19.68 -6.16
N GLY A 104 -9.30 -18.43 -6.25
CA GLY A 104 -9.39 -17.71 -7.53
C GLY A 104 -8.04 -17.59 -8.24
N THR A 105 -6.98 -17.26 -7.49
CA THR A 105 -5.63 -17.16 -8.06
C THR A 105 -5.07 -18.51 -8.48
N VAL A 106 -5.23 -19.56 -7.64
CA VAL A 106 -4.75 -20.90 -7.96
C VAL A 106 -5.48 -21.46 -9.18
N LEU A 107 -6.80 -21.33 -9.25
CA LEU A 107 -7.58 -21.76 -10.40
C LEU A 107 -7.14 -21.05 -11.68
N SER A 108 -6.99 -19.72 -11.63
CA SER A 108 -6.51 -18.94 -12.78
C SER A 108 -5.11 -19.35 -13.24
N ALA A 109 -4.19 -19.59 -12.30
CA ALA A 109 -2.84 -20.06 -12.60
C ALA A 109 -2.84 -21.48 -13.20
N LYS A 110 -3.74 -22.37 -12.75
CA LYS A 110 -3.91 -23.72 -13.30
C LYS A 110 -4.48 -23.68 -14.72
N LEU A 111 -5.40 -22.78 -15.01
CA LEU A 111 -5.91 -22.58 -16.38
C LEU A 111 -4.76 -22.18 -17.34
N LEU A 112 -3.77 -21.44 -16.85
CA LEU A 112 -2.55 -21.07 -17.58
C LEU A 112 -1.48 -22.19 -17.58
N LYS A 113 -1.85 -23.44 -17.21
CA LYS A 113 -0.98 -24.63 -17.17
C LYS A 113 0.25 -24.47 -16.27
N LYS A 114 0.19 -23.65 -15.23
CA LYS A 114 1.24 -23.56 -14.21
C LYS A 114 1.22 -24.81 -13.31
N ASP A 115 2.38 -25.19 -12.77
CA ASP A 115 2.51 -26.24 -11.77
C ASP A 115 1.81 -25.88 -10.45
N TRP A 116 1.51 -26.88 -9.61
CA TRP A 116 0.78 -26.69 -8.38
C TRP A 116 1.49 -25.75 -7.40
N LEU A 117 2.81 -25.92 -7.26
CA LEU A 117 3.60 -25.13 -6.32
C LEU A 117 3.65 -23.66 -6.72
N SER A 118 3.93 -23.37 -7.99
CA SER A 118 3.93 -22.00 -8.52
C SER A 118 2.54 -21.37 -8.41
N SER A 119 1.47 -22.13 -8.65
CA SER A 119 0.10 -21.65 -8.53
C SER A 119 -0.23 -21.28 -7.09
N PHE A 120 0.18 -22.10 -6.12
CA PHE A 120 -0.03 -21.85 -4.71
C PHE A 120 0.80 -20.65 -4.21
N ASN A 121 2.09 -20.60 -4.59
CA ASN A 121 2.96 -19.46 -4.26
C ASN A 121 2.39 -18.14 -4.81
N LEU A 122 1.87 -18.15 -6.03
CA LEU A 122 1.19 -16.99 -6.60
C LEU A 122 -0.07 -16.63 -5.80
N GLY A 123 -0.85 -17.62 -5.37
CA GLY A 123 -2.02 -17.42 -4.52
C GLY A 123 -1.68 -16.76 -3.20
N VAL A 124 -0.62 -17.21 -2.52
CA VAL A 124 -0.14 -16.60 -1.27
C VAL A 124 0.35 -15.18 -1.52
N ALA A 125 1.12 -14.94 -2.59
CA ALA A 125 1.58 -13.60 -2.95
C ALA A 125 0.42 -12.62 -3.13
N MET A 126 -0.60 -13.03 -3.87
CA MET A 126 -1.77 -12.21 -4.19
C MET A 126 -2.73 -12.01 -3.00
N SER A 127 -2.73 -12.92 -2.02
CA SER A 127 -3.53 -12.77 -0.81
C SER A 127 -2.96 -11.79 0.20
N THR A 128 -1.70 -11.36 0.01
CA THR A 128 -1.03 -10.41 0.89
C THR A 128 -1.55 -8.98 0.63
N ARG A 129 -2.11 -8.34 1.67
CA ARG A 129 -2.70 -7.00 1.53
C ARG A 129 -1.72 -5.86 1.79
N GLY A 130 -0.68 -6.11 2.58
CA GLY A 130 0.43 -5.21 2.83
C GLY A 130 0.05 -3.79 3.24
N ALA A 131 1.01 -2.89 3.09
CA ALA A 131 0.88 -1.46 3.42
C ALA A 131 -0.24 -0.75 2.63
N THR A 132 -0.45 -1.12 1.37
CA THR A 132 -1.50 -0.53 0.52
C THR A 132 -2.90 -0.81 1.05
N GLY A 133 -3.13 -2.00 1.61
CA GLY A 133 -4.39 -2.36 2.27
C GLY A 133 -4.65 -1.50 3.51
N ILE A 134 -3.61 -1.23 4.31
CA ILE A 134 -3.70 -0.35 5.49
C ILE A 134 -4.02 1.09 5.07
N VAL A 135 -3.35 1.61 4.03
CA VAL A 135 -3.63 2.95 3.51
C VAL A 135 -5.08 3.08 3.05
N LEU A 136 -5.57 2.10 2.29
CA LEU A 136 -6.95 2.12 1.80
C LEU A 136 -7.96 2.06 2.96
N ALA A 137 -7.73 1.19 3.94
CA ALA A 137 -8.58 1.09 5.13
C ALA A 137 -8.59 2.40 5.93
N THR A 138 -7.43 3.06 6.10
CA THR A 138 -7.34 4.34 6.81
C THR A 138 -8.10 5.44 6.08
N VAL A 139 -7.95 5.54 4.76
CA VAL A 139 -8.68 6.53 3.96
C VAL A 139 -10.19 6.29 4.02
N ALA A 140 -10.63 5.03 3.93
CA ALA A 140 -12.05 4.70 4.03
C ALA A 140 -12.62 5.01 5.42
N PHE A 141 -11.84 4.81 6.47
CA PHE A 141 -12.20 5.16 7.84
C PHE A 141 -12.28 6.69 8.03
N ASP A 142 -11.27 7.43 7.58
CA ASP A 142 -11.23 8.90 7.69
C ASP A 142 -12.36 9.59 6.89
N LEU A 143 -12.85 8.95 5.83
CA LEU A 143 -14.02 9.40 5.07
C LEU A 143 -15.37 8.96 5.68
N GLY A 144 -15.37 8.22 6.78
CA GLY A 144 -16.59 7.70 7.42
C GLY A 144 -17.31 6.61 6.60
N ILE A 145 -16.62 5.99 5.62
CA ILE A 145 -17.19 4.91 4.77
C ILE A 145 -17.30 3.61 5.57
N ILE A 146 -16.33 3.35 6.46
CA ILE A 146 -16.28 2.17 7.31
C ILE A 146 -16.25 2.57 8.78
N ASN A 147 -16.78 1.70 9.64
CA ASN A 147 -16.75 1.88 11.09
C ASN A 147 -15.42 1.39 11.70
N GLU A 148 -15.20 1.68 12.98
CA GLU A 148 -13.98 1.33 13.71
C GLU A 148 -13.73 -0.18 13.75
N VAL A 149 -14.76 -1.00 13.97
CA VAL A 149 -14.63 -2.47 14.00
C VAL A 149 -14.11 -3.01 12.66
N PHE A 150 -14.64 -2.47 11.56
CA PHE A 150 -14.20 -2.87 10.23
C PHE A 150 -12.79 -2.38 9.92
N PHE A 151 -12.45 -1.15 10.35
CA PHE A 151 -11.11 -0.59 10.22
C PHE A 151 -10.05 -1.43 10.96
N VAL A 152 -10.30 -1.72 12.26
CA VAL A 152 -9.41 -2.58 13.07
C VAL A 152 -9.26 -3.97 12.43
N THR A 153 -10.36 -4.54 11.93
CA THR A 153 -10.34 -5.83 11.23
C THR A 153 -9.47 -5.80 9.98
N LEU A 154 -9.65 -4.82 9.09
CA LEU A 154 -8.87 -4.72 7.84
C LEU A 154 -7.38 -4.52 8.09
N VAL A 155 -7.02 -3.67 9.04
CA VAL A 155 -5.61 -3.45 9.41
C VAL A 155 -5.00 -4.72 9.99
N SER A 156 -5.73 -5.41 10.88
CA SER A 156 -5.28 -6.69 11.47
C SER A 156 -5.05 -7.75 10.40
N ILE A 157 -5.97 -7.88 9.44
CA ILE A 157 -5.84 -8.81 8.30
C ILE A 157 -4.62 -8.47 7.44
N ALA A 158 -4.38 -7.18 7.17
CA ALA A 158 -3.22 -6.77 6.39
C ALA A 158 -1.90 -7.16 7.08
N ILE A 159 -1.82 -7.01 8.40
CA ILE A 159 -0.66 -7.41 9.19
C ILE A 159 -0.49 -8.94 9.16
N VAL A 160 -1.54 -9.70 9.49
CA VAL A 160 -1.48 -11.17 9.59
C VAL A 160 -1.13 -11.80 8.23
N THR A 161 -1.78 -11.36 7.14
CA THR A 161 -1.50 -11.89 5.79
C THR A 161 -0.09 -11.56 5.32
N SER A 162 0.43 -10.37 5.67
CA SER A 162 1.82 -9.99 5.34
C SER A 162 2.86 -10.81 6.10
N LEU A 163 2.64 -11.05 7.39
CA LEU A 163 3.50 -11.91 8.21
C LEU A 163 3.50 -13.34 7.71
N PHE A 164 2.31 -13.87 7.40
CA PHE A 164 2.18 -15.22 6.84
C PHE A 164 2.92 -15.35 5.51
N ALA A 165 2.69 -14.43 4.58
CA ALA A 165 3.37 -14.46 3.28
C ALA A 165 4.88 -14.32 3.40
N GLY A 166 5.36 -13.43 4.28
CA GLY A 166 6.80 -13.28 4.53
C GLY A 166 7.44 -14.56 5.05
N THR A 167 6.78 -15.23 6.00
CA THR A 167 7.23 -16.52 6.54
C THR A 167 7.18 -17.64 5.49
N TRP A 168 6.10 -17.68 4.71
CA TRP A 168 5.93 -18.64 3.63
C TRP A 168 7.02 -18.52 2.58
N PHE A 169 7.26 -17.31 2.07
CA PHE A 169 8.30 -17.11 1.04
C PHE A 169 9.71 -17.35 1.56
N LYS A 170 9.98 -17.01 2.81
CA LYS A 170 11.26 -17.39 3.43
C LYS A 170 11.44 -18.90 3.42
N TYR A 171 10.41 -19.67 3.76
CA TYR A 171 10.46 -21.15 3.74
C TYR A 171 10.65 -21.69 2.32
N VAL A 172 9.88 -21.19 1.34
CA VAL A 172 9.98 -21.61 -0.08
C VAL A 172 11.37 -21.37 -0.63
N LEU A 173 11.96 -20.19 -0.37
CA LEU A 173 13.30 -19.83 -0.82
C LEU A 173 14.40 -20.71 -0.19
N THR A 174 14.25 -21.06 1.10
CA THR A 174 15.22 -21.96 1.76
C THR A 174 15.17 -23.40 1.24
N LYS A 175 14.03 -23.82 0.67
CA LYS A 175 13.85 -25.14 0.04
C LYS A 175 14.25 -25.17 -1.44
N GLY A 176 14.55 -24.01 -2.04
CA GLY A 176 14.89 -23.91 -3.47
C GLY A 176 13.72 -24.14 -4.41
N TRP A 177 12.52 -23.80 -3.96
CA TRP A 177 11.25 -24.04 -4.69
C TRP A 177 10.75 -22.76 -5.38
#